data_b543f67b42daad73d402ead4ae362744
#
_entry.id   b543f67b42daad73d402ead4ae362744
#
_cell.length_a   1.000
_cell.length_b   1.000
_cell.length_c   1.000
_cell.angle_alpha   90.00
_cell.angle_beta   90.00
_cell.angle_gamma   90.00
#
_symmetry.space_group_name_H-M   'P 1'
#
loop_
_entity.id
_entity.type
_entity.pdbx_description
1 polymer ?
#
loop_
_entity_poly.entity_id
_entity_poly.type
_entity_poly.pdbx_seq_one_letter_code
_entity_poly.pdbx_strand_id
1 'polypeptide(L)'
;EGQSAAFKDFVWRYVNVIAQAMNGLGRKVDYEMIREYGQNIEPLVNDYMTMLAEKHDPEGYLAKVEWIQQAFKDSDNKKYRIAREMSNRDHSVIALWYYCKEEEIFDSIASSLSRTFEYDRGYYDKLVSSLLPLMDKLTSGKVSELLSPDYLDQNDERPIFDWATVIRTKSIVYVGLDALTDGEVAGAVGNSMFADLTSFAGRKYKHGVDSGLPDTVDFKDTKVCIHADEFNELIGEEFIPMLNKAGGAGYQVTAYTQTWSDVEARLNNKAKAGQVAGNFNSMIMLRVRETATAEMFTEQLRDVEIDHLMTVSAATDSSDIDNDLHFISKTE
;
A
#
# COMPACT_ATOMS: atom_id res chain seq x y z
N GLU A 1 -4.19 15.49 -11.77
CA GLU A 1 -4.68 14.16 -11.32
C GLU A 1 -4.13 13.00 -12.19
N GLY A 2 -4.05 13.13 -13.51
CA GLY A 2 -3.60 12.03 -14.39
C GLY A 2 -2.10 11.67 -14.28
N GLN A 3 -1.21 12.64 -14.15
CA GLN A 3 0.24 12.37 -14.06
C GLN A 3 0.63 11.70 -12.73
N SER A 4 -0.02 12.06 -11.63
CA SER A 4 0.22 11.44 -10.32
C SER A 4 -0.20 9.98 -10.27
N ALA A 5 -1.32 9.60 -10.91
CA ALA A 5 -1.78 8.21 -10.97
C ALA A 5 -0.84 7.34 -11.81
N ALA A 6 -0.46 7.79 -13.01
CA ALA A 6 0.47 7.06 -13.87
C ALA A 6 1.85 6.85 -13.21
N PHE A 7 2.28 7.83 -12.41
CA PHE A 7 3.52 7.74 -11.66
C PHE A 7 3.42 6.71 -10.51
N LYS A 8 2.34 6.72 -9.73
CA LYS A 8 2.09 5.70 -8.68
C LYS A 8 2.04 4.29 -9.27
N ASP A 9 1.38 4.13 -10.41
CA ASP A 9 1.32 2.85 -11.11
C ASP A 9 2.69 2.36 -11.58
N PHE A 10 3.56 3.29 -12.01
CA PHE A 10 4.92 2.96 -12.39
C PHE A 10 5.73 2.49 -11.18
N VAL A 11 5.73 3.26 -10.09
CA VAL A 11 6.44 2.91 -8.84
C VAL A 11 5.97 1.56 -8.31
N TRP A 12 4.66 1.33 -8.30
CA TRP A 12 4.09 0.05 -7.86
C TRP A 12 4.59 -1.13 -8.71
N ARG A 13 4.52 -1.00 -10.05
CA ARG A 13 5.02 -2.05 -10.96
C ARG A 13 6.50 -2.30 -10.76
N TYR A 14 7.24 -1.25 -10.57
CA TYR A 14 8.68 -1.31 -10.39
C TYR A 14 9.08 -2.05 -9.11
N VAL A 15 8.52 -1.65 -7.97
CA VAL A 15 8.73 -2.35 -6.68
C VAL A 15 8.29 -3.82 -6.78
N ASN A 16 7.15 -4.07 -7.42
CA ASN A 16 6.64 -5.43 -7.61
C ASN A 16 7.58 -6.30 -8.46
N VAL A 17 8.17 -5.77 -9.52
CA VAL A 17 9.15 -6.50 -10.36
C VAL A 17 10.41 -6.84 -9.56
N ILE A 18 10.93 -5.88 -8.76
CA ILE A 18 12.07 -6.15 -7.86
C ILE A 18 11.72 -7.28 -6.90
N ALA A 19 10.58 -7.19 -6.22
CA ALA A 19 10.15 -8.19 -5.25
C ALA A 19 9.97 -9.58 -5.88
N GLN A 20 9.38 -9.66 -7.07
CA GLN A 20 9.22 -10.92 -7.80
C GLN A 20 10.57 -11.51 -8.22
N ALA A 21 11.51 -10.69 -8.72
CA ALA A 21 12.83 -11.16 -9.11
C ALA A 21 13.63 -11.66 -7.90
N MET A 22 13.58 -10.94 -6.78
CA MET A 22 14.22 -11.39 -5.54
C MET A 22 13.65 -12.73 -5.06
N ASN A 23 12.33 -12.87 -5.03
CA ASN A 23 11.67 -14.13 -4.67
C ASN A 23 12.07 -15.28 -5.64
N GLY A 24 12.15 -14.99 -6.94
CA GLY A 24 12.61 -15.95 -7.96
C GLY A 24 14.05 -16.41 -7.73
N LEU A 25 14.90 -15.53 -7.19
CA LEU A 25 16.28 -15.83 -6.78
C LEU A 25 16.37 -16.48 -5.38
N GLY A 26 15.24 -16.71 -4.70
CA GLY A 26 15.23 -17.24 -3.33
C GLY A 26 15.71 -16.24 -2.28
N ARG A 27 15.76 -14.95 -2.60
CA ARG A 27 16.17 -13.86 -1.70
C ARG A 27 14.96 -13.29 -0.96
N LYS A 28 15.17 -12.88 0.28
CA LYS A 28 14.13 -12.12 1.02
C LYS A 28 14.01 -10.72 0.46
N VAL A 29 12.77 -10.22 0.47
CA VAL A 29 12.45 -8.85 0.07
C VAL A 29 12.38 -8.01 1.33
N ASP A 30 13.21 -6.96 1.41
CA ASP A 30 13.17 -5.93 2.44
C ASP A 30 13.29 -4.53 1.83
N TYR A 31 13.12 -3.51 2.65
CA TYR A 31 13.15 -2.13 2.18
C TYR A 31 14.55 -1.70 1.70
N GLU A 32 15.62 -2.26 2.29
CA GLU A 32 16.99 -1.94 1.92
C GLU A 32 17.31 -2.45 0.52
N MET A 33 16.94 -3.68 0.20
CA MET A 33 17.08 -4.26 -1.13
C MET A 33 16.23 -3.51 -2.17
N ILE A 34 15.00 -3.13 -1.83
CA ILE A 34 14.17 -2.31 -2.73
C ILE A 34 14.85 -0.96 -3.00
N ARG A 35 15.45 -0.33 -2.00
CA ARG A 35 16.20 0.92 -2.15
C ARG A 35 17.42 0.74 -3.03
N GLU A 36 18.22 -0.29 -2.78
CA GLU A 36 19.44 -0.58 -3.53
C GLU A 36 19.15 -0.83 -5.01
N TYR A 37 18.24 -1.75 -5.31
CA TYR A 37 17.83 -2.02 -6.69
C TYR A 37 16.99 -0.88 -7.28
N GLY A 38 16.37 -0.06 -6.44
CA GLY A 38 15.76 1.21 -6.82
C GLY A 38 16.74 2.22 -7.36
N GLN A 39 17.93 2.27 -6.80
CA GLN A 39 19.01 3.13 -7.30
C GLN A 39 19.71 2.55 -8.53
N ASN A 40 19.89 1.24 -8.56
CA ASN A 40 20.54 0.55 -9.68
C ASN A 40 19.94 -0.85 -9.87
N ILE A 41 19.17 -1.02 -10.95
CA ILE A 41 18.53 -2.29 -11.28
C ILE A 41 19.50 -3.32 -11.90
N GLU A 42 20.66 -2.88 -12.38
CA GLU A 42 21.58 -3.72 -13.16
C GLU A 42 22.06 -4.98 -12.44
N PRO A 43 22.43 -4.94 -11.14
CA PRO A 43 22.81 -6.16 -10.42
C PRO A 43 21.69 -7.19 -10.37
N LEU A 44 20.45 -6.76 -10.14
CA LEU A 44 19.31 -7.67 -10.11
C LEU A 44 19.00 -8.27 -11.48
N VAL A 45 19.12 -7.47 -12.54
CA VAL A 45 18.98 -7.94 -13.93
C VAL A 45 20.04 -8.99 -14.23
N ASN A 46 21.32 -8.69 -13.87
CA ASN A 46 22.42 -9.62 -14.05
C ASN A 46 22.17 -10.95 -13.35
N ASP A 47 21.84 -10.93 -12.07
CA ASP A 47 21.66 -12.13 -11.27
C ASP A 47 20.47 -12.97 -11.77
N TYR A 48 19.36 -12.32 -12.11
CA TYR A 48 18.17 -13.03 -12.59
C TYR A 48 18.38 -13.65 -13.98
N MET A 49 19.01 -12.91 -14.89
CA MET A 49 19.32 -13.40 -16.23
C MET A 49 20.41 -14.49 -16.20
N THR A 50 21.40 -14.37 -15.31
CA THR A 50 22.39 -15.43 -15.08
C THR A 50 21.71 -16.72 -14.65
N MET A 51 20.81 -16.67 -13.68
CA MET A 51 20.04 -17.83 -13.26
C MET A 51 19.30 -18.50 -14.43
N LEU A 52 18.65 -17.71 -15.29
CA LEU A 52 17.95 -18.24 -16.47
C LEU A 52 18.93 -18.85 -17.49
N ALA A 53 20.05 -18.18 -17.74
CA ALA A 53 21.08 -18.65 -18.68
C ALA A 53 21.73 -19.94 -18.19
N GLU A 54 22.08 -20.04 -16.92
CA GLU A 54 22.60 -21.26 -16.28
C GLU A 54 21.63 -22.43 -16.35
N LYS A 55 20.35 -22.14 -16.16
CA LYS A 55 19.31 -23.18 -16.25
C LYS A 55 19.11 -23.67 -17.70
N HIS A 56 19.32 -22.79 -18.70
CA HIS A 56 19.15 -23.11 -20.11
C HIS A 56 20.36 -23.84 -20.70
N ASP A 57 21.56 -23.30 -20.51
CA ASP A 57 22.81 -23.84 -21.03
C ASP A 57 23.95 -23.66 -20.02
N PRO A 58 24.10 -24.56 -19.02
CA PRO A 58 25.06 -24.40 -17.93
C PRO A 58 26.52 -24.29 -18.37
N GLU A 59 26.87 -24.95 -19.47
CA GLU A 59 28.27 -25.04 -19.92
C GLU A 59 28.64 -24.02 -20.99
N GLY A 60 27.68 -23.58 -21.82
CA GLY A 60 27.96 -22.78 -23.02
C GLY A 60 27.60 -21.31 -22.91
N TYR A 61 26.73 -20.90 -21.98
CA TYR A 61 26.22 -19.52 -21.95
C TYR A 61 27.33 -18.48 -21.74
N LEU A 62 28.32 -18.76 -20.88
CA LEU A 62 29.41 -17.82 -20.59
C LEU A 62 30.21 -17.49 -21.83
N ALA A 63 30.64 -18.51 -22.57
CA ALA A 63 31.41 -18.32 -23.80
C ALA A 63 30.64 -17.50 -24.85
N LYS A 64 29.33 -17.70 -24.92
CA LYS A 64 28.45 -16.97 -25.84
C LYS A 64 28.22 -15.52 -25.41
N VAL A 65 28.07 -15.26 -24.12
CA VAL A 65 27.99 -13.90 -23.55
C VAL A 65 29.28 -13.15 -23.75
N GLU A 66 30.45 -13.77 -23.50
CA GLU A 66 31.74 -13.17 -23.74
C GLU A 66 31.95 -12.83 -25.23
N TRP A 67 31.55 -13.74 -26.13
CA TRP A 67 31.59 -13.49 -27.57
C TRP A 67 30.72 -12.29 -27.98
N ILE A 68 29.50 -12.18 -27.46
CA ILE A 68 28.60 -11.03 -27.69
C ILE A 68 29.24 -9.74 -27.18
N GLN A 69 29.84 -9.78 -25.98
CA GLN A 69 30.51 -8.62 -25.40
C GLN A 69 31.71 -8.15 -26.26
N GLN A 70 32.47 -9.08 -26.85
CA GLN A 70 33.55 -8.74 -27.78
C GLN A 70 33.01 -8.15 -29.07
N ALA A 71 31.85 -8.63 -29.55
CA ALA A 71 31.20 -8.16 -30.75
C ALA A 71 30.77 -6.68 -30.67
N PHE A 72 30.55 -6.14 -29.45
CA PHE A 72 30.32 -4.69 -29.29
C PHE A 72 31.47 -3.79 -29.66
N LYS A 73 32.71 -4.32 -29.70
CA LYS A 73 33.92 -3.58 -30.08
C LYS A 73 34.14 -3.54 -31.59
N ASP A 74 33.46 -4.40 -32.33
CA ASP A 74 33.56 -4.50 -33.78
C ASP A 74 32.59 -3.51 -34.44
N SER A 75 33.13 -2.48 -35.08
CA SER A 75 32.37 -1.45 -35.80
C SER A 75 31.54 -1.99 -36.98
N ASP A 76 31.97 -3.11 -37.57
CA ASP A 76 31.30 -3.74 -38.69
C ASP A 76 30.15 -4.64 -38.27
N ASN A 77 30.02 -4.94 -36.98
CA ASN A 77 28.95 -5.74 -36.45
C ASN A 77 27.64 -4.95 -36.45
N LYS A 78 26.66 -5.43 -37.24
CA LYS A 78 25.34 -4.83 -37.31
C LYS A 78 24.34 -5.49 -36.38
N LYS A 79 24.63 -6.69 -35.89
CA LYS A 79 23.68 -7.49 -35.07
C LYS A 79 23.65 -7.05 -33.62
N TYR A 80 24.85 -6.89 -33.01
CA TYR A 80 24.96 -6.50 -31.61
C TYR A 80 25.39 -5.04 -31.52
N ARG A 81 24.40 -4.17 -31.32
CA ARG A 81 24.64 -2.73 -31.14
C ARG A 81 24.03 -2.28 -29.83
N ILE A 82 24.82 -1.58 -29.04
CA ILE A 82 24.33 -0.96 -27.82
C ILE A 82 23.44 0.20 -28.22
N ALA A 83 22.16 0.11 -27.84
CA ALA A 83 21.21 1.19 -28.05
C ALA A 83 21.65 2.45 -27.27
N ARG A 84 21.32 3.63 -27.78
CA ARG A 84 21.72 4.91 -27.16
C ARG A 84 21.24 5.00 -25.72
N GLU A 85 20.06 4.51 -25.46
CA GLU A 85 19.41 4.49 -24.15
C GLU A 85 20.16 3.62 -23.13
N MET A 86 20.89 2.60 -23.62
CA MET A 86 21.66 1.65 -22.81
C MET A 86 23.17 1.95 -22.79
N SER A 87 23.61 3.04 -23.40
CA SER A 87 25.05 3.37 -23.56
C SER A 87 25.79 3.55 -22.23
N ASN A 88 25.07 3.89 -21.15
CA ASN A 88 25.61 4.09 -19.81
C ASN A 88 25.46 2.85 -18.91
N ARG A 89 25.05 1.72 -19.46
CA ARG A 89 24.87 0.45 -18.77
C ARG A 89 26.12 -0.42 -18.88
N ASP A 90 26.28 -1.39 -17.97
CA ASP A 90 27.37 -2.34 -18.04
C ASP A 90 27.24 -3.23 -19.29
N HIS A 91 28.33 -3.29 -20.08
CA HIS A 91 28.36 -4.06 -21.32
C HIS A 91 28.25 -5.57 -21.09
N SER A 92 28.65 -6.08 -19.93
CA SER A 92 28.52 -7.50 -19.59
C SER A 92 27.04 -7.85 -19.38
N VAL A 93 26.29 -6.97 -18.69
CA VAL A 93 24.85 -7.16 -18.47
C VAL A 93 24.07 -7.01 -19.78
N ILE A 94 24.48 -6.06 -20.65
CA ILE A 94 23.88 -5.93 -21.98
C ILE A 94 24.13 -7.20 -22.82
N ALA A 95 25.32 -7.77 -22.76
CA ALA A 95 25.64 -9.00 -23.50
C ALA A 95 24.80 -10.19 -23.01
N LEU A 96 24.64 -10.34 -21.71
CA LEU A 96 23.78 -11.36 -21.08
C LEU A 96 22.31 -11.13 -21.46
N TRP A 97 21.84 -9.90 -21.48
CA TRP A 97 20.49 -9.55 -21.91
C TRP A 97 20.27 -9.93 -23.39
N TYR A 98 21.24 -9.65 -24.29
CA TYR A 98 21.18 -10.09 -25.69
C TYR A 98 21.14 -11.60 -25.81
N TYR A 99 21.95 -12.34 -25.05
CA TYR A 99 21.94 -13.77 -25.00
C TYR A 99 20.56 -14.32 -24.64
N CYS A 100 20.01 -13.87 -23.50
CA CYS A 100 18.70 -14.32 -23.06
C CYS A 100 17.57 -14.00 -24.05
N LYS A 101 17.68 -12.86 -24.74
CA LYS A 101 16.72 -12.46 -25.77
C LYS A 101 16.81 -13.33 -27.03
N GLU A 102 18.01 -13.71 -27.47
CA GLU A 102 18.21 -14.56 -28.63
C GLU A 102 17.81 -16.01 -28.41
N GLU A 103 18.08 -16.52 -27.21
CA GLU A 103 17.66 -17.87 -26.83
C GLU A 103 16.18 -17.97 -26.43
N GLU A 104 15.45 -16.85 -26.49
CA GLU A 104 14.02 -16.76 -26.14
C GLU A 104 13.69 -17.32 -24.73
N ILE A 105 14.63 -17.16 -23.77
CA ILE A 105 14.49 -17.72 -22.41
C ILE A 105 13.89 -16.74 -21.40
N PHE A 106 13.32 -15.62 -21.84
CA PHE A 106 12.64 -14.67 -20.96
C PHE A 106 11.33 -15.25 -20.43
N ASP A 107 11.22 -15.33 -19.12
CA ASP A 107 9.95 -15.49 -18.44
C ASP A 107 9.25 -14.13 -18.23
N SER A 108 8.12 -14.11 -17.53
CA SER A 108 7.35 -12.88 -17.26
C SER A 108 8.12 -11.87 -16.42
N ILE A 109 8.97 -12.35 -15.48
CA ILE A 109 9.79 -11.51 -14.60
C ILE A 109 10.95 -10.92 -15.39
N ALA A 110 11.70 -11.75 -16.13
CA ALA A 110 12.79 -11.30 -17.00
C ALA A 110 12.30 -10.29 -18.05
N SER A 111 11.13 -10.50 -18.62
CA SER A 111 10.51 -9.57 -19.56
C SER A 111 10.20 -8.20 -18.92
N SER A 112 9.79 -8.21 -17.66
CA SER A 112 9.51 -6.97 -16.91
C SER A 112 10.79 -6.26 -16.47
N LEU A 113 11.80 -7.01 -16.04
CA LEU A 113 13.15 -6.49 -15.76
C LEU A 113 13.81 -5.90 -17.01
N SER A 114 13.70 -6.60 -18.16
CA SER A 114 14.21 -6.14 -19.45
C SER A 114 13.65 -4.77 -19.83
N ARG A 115 12.34 -4.58 -19.71
CA ARG A 115 11.70 -3.27 -19.99
C ARG A 115 12.27 -2.16 -19.12
N THR A 116 12.51 -2.44 -17.84
CA THR A 116 13.08 -1.47 -16.91
C THR A 116 14.55 -1.18 -17.24
N PHE A 117 15.29 -2.21 -17.61
CA PHE A 117 16.69 -2.11 -17.99
C PHE A 117 16.90 -1.34 -19.32
N GLU A 118 15.96 -1.42 -20.25
CA GLU A 118 15.97 -0.72 -21.52
C GLU A 118 15.72 0.79 -21.40
N TYR A 119 15.22 1.29 -20.25
CA TYR A 119 15.06 2.73 -20.07
C TYR A 119 16.39 3.46 -20.02
N ASP A 120 16.44 4.66 -20.62
CA ASP A 120 17.52 5.61 -20.40
C ASP A 120 17.72 5.88 -18.90
N ARG A 121 18.98 5.85 -18.45
CA ARG A 121 19.29 5.97 -17.02
C ARG A 121 18.80 7.29 -16.42
N GLY A 122 18.93 8.39 -17.14
CA GLY A 122 18.47 9.68 -16.65
C GLY A 122 16.94 9.80 -16.60
N TYR A 123 16.22 9.09 -17.47
CA TYR A 123 14.77 8.96 -17.38
C TYR A 123 14.36 8.08 -16.20
N TYR A 124 15.05 6.96 -16.03
CA TYR A 124 14.87 6.06 -14.89
C TYR A 124 15.06 6.77 -13.55
N ASP A 125 16.16 7.52 -13.37
CA ASP A 125 16.46 8.27 -12.15
C ASP A 125 15.35 9.26 -11.79
N LYS A 126 14.72 9.89 -12.79
CA LYS A 126 13.58 10.77 -12.58
C LYS A 126 12.33 10.02 -12.11
N LEU A 127 12.10 8.81 -12.62
CA LEU A 127 10.97 7.99 -12.25
C LEU A 127 11.06 7.48 -10.81
N VAL A 128 12.26 7.14 -10.35
CA VAL A 128 12.47 6.61 -8.99
C VAL A 128 12.79 7.70 -7.96
N SER A 129 13.08 8.94 -8.40
CA SER A 129 13.49 10.05 -7.54
C SER A 129 12.52 10.38 -6.41
N SER A 130 11.23 10.12 -6.58
CA SER A 130 10.22 10.35 -5.52
C SER A 130 10.08 9.18 -4.55
N LEU A 131 10.50 7.96 -4.95
CA LEU A 131 10.49 6.79 -4.10
C LEU A 131 11.69 6.79 -3.13
N LEU A 132 12.86 7.21 -3.63
CA LEU A 132 14.12 7.13 -2.88
C LEU A 132 14.08 7.87 -1.53
N PRO A 133 13.56 9.10 -1.39
CA PRO A 133 13.51 9.79 -0.10
C PRO A 133 12.72 9.01 0.96
N LEU A 134 11.62 8.39 0.58
CA LEU A 134 10.85 7.55 1.50
C LEU A 134 11.63 6.27 1.85
N MET A 135 12.27 5.63 0.87
CA MET A 135 13.10 4.45 1.12
C MET A 135 14.29 4.79 2.03
N ASP A 136 14.95 5.93 1.83
CA ASP A 136 16.04 6.40 2.70
C ASP A 136 15.56 6.58 4.15
N LYS A 137 14.37 7.12 4.38
CA LYS A 137 13.79 7.24 5.71
C LYS A 137 13.48 5.86 6.34
N LEU A 138 12.91 4.93 5.56
CA LEU A 138 12.55 3.58 6.04
C LEU A 138 13.78 2.69 6.29
N THR A 139 14.91 3.00 5.64
CA THR A 139 16.17 2.23 5.76
C THR A 139 17.24 2.96 6.56
N SER A 140 16.88 3.94 7.38
CA SER A 140 17.83 4.67 8.23
C SER A 140 17.48 4.59 9.70
N GLY A 141 18.52 4.68 10.55
CA GLY A 141 18.40 4.75 12.00
C GLY A 141 17.62 3.57 12.59
N LYS A 142 16.89 3.83 13.69
CA LYS A 142 16.12 2.80 14.42
C LYS A 142 14.97 2.20 13.60
N VAL A 143 14.47 2.94 12.60
CA VAL A 143 13.41 2.44 11.73
C VAL A 143 13.93 1.27 10.88
N SER A 144 15.14 1.40 10.31
CA SER A 144 15.80 0.32 9.58
C SER A 144 15.99 -0.94 10.43
N GLU A 145 16.46 -0.79 11.66
CA GLU A 145 16.66 -1.92 12.57
C GLU A 145 15.37 -2.71 12.83
N LEU A 146 14.21 -2.06 12.75
CA LEU A 146 12.91 -2.70 12.95
C LEU A 146 12.32 -3.29 11.67
N LEU A 147 12.50 -2.60 10.53
CA LEU A 147 11.84 -2.95 9.28
C LEU A 147 12.69 -3.84 8.37
N SER A 148 14.01 -3.78 8.53
CA SER A 148 14.97 -4.57 7.73
C SER A 148 15.98 -5.26 8.67
N PRO A 149 15.52 -6.19 9.53
CA PRO A 149 16.43 -6.89 10.44
C PRO A 149 17.40 -7.76 9.66
N ASP A 150 18.65 -7.82 10.10
CA ASP A 150 19.61 -8.78 9.58
C ASP A 150 19.26 -10.19 10.07
N TYR A 151 18.64 -10.99 9.21
CA TYR A 151 18.23 -12.36 9.54
C TYR A 151 19.40 -13.33 9.73
N LEU A 152 20.62 -12.90 9.40
CA LEU A 152 21.83 -13.70 9.60
C LEU A 152 22.54 -13.35 10.93
N ASP A 153 22.15 -12.26 11.56
CA ASP A 153 22.67 -11.90 12.89
C ASP A 153 22.10 -12.80 13.98
N GLN A 154 22.90 -13.80 14.37
CA GLN A 154 22.55 -14.72 15.44
C GLN A 154 22.55 -14.10 16.84
N ASN A 155 23.04 -12.86 17.00
CA ASN A 155 23.01 -12.13 18.25
C ASN A 155 21.76 -11.28 18.42
N ASP A 156 20.96 -11.13 17.37
CA ASP A 156 19.68 -10.42 17.45
C ASP A 156 18.61 -11.34 18.03
N GLU A 157 18.32 -11.19 19.32
CA GLU A 157 17.30 -11.97 20.04
C GLU A 157 15.88 -11.42 19.84
N ARG A 158 15.69 -10.34 19.07
CA ARG A 158 14.36 -9.75 18.84
C ARG A 158 13.49 -10.74 18.06
N PRO A 159 12.23 -10.96 18.48
CA PRO A 159 11.33 -11.83 17.75
C PRO A 159 10.98 -11.21 16.40
N ILE A 160 11.01 -12.03 15.35
CA ILE A 160 10.50 -11.62 14.03
C ILE A 160 8.98 -11.50 14.12
N PHE A 161 8.46 -10.32 13.78
CA PHE A 161 7.04 -10.06 13.78
C PHE A 161 6.37 -10.63 12.52
N ASP A 162 5.35 -11.45 12.70
CA ASP A 162 4.45 -11.86 11.63
C ASP A 162 3.01 -12.06 12.15
N TRP A 163 2.03 -11.70 11.32
CA TRP A 163 0.62 -11.76 11.70
C TRP A 163 0.13 -13.20 11.95
N ALA A 164 0.67 -14.19 11.25
CA ALA A 164 0.27 -15.58 11.44
C ALA A 164 0.61 -16.04 12.85
N THR A 165 1.83 -15.76 13.32
CA THR A 165 2.27 -16.08 14.68
C THR A 165 1.45 -15.32 15.72
N VAL A 166 1.25 -14.00 15.52
CA VAL A 166 0.47 -13.15 16.43
C VAL A 166 -0.95 -13.70 16.62
N ILE A 167 -1.63 -14.04 15.53
CA ILE A 167 -3.02 -14.54 15.58
C ILE A 167 -3.06 -15.96 16.17
N ARG A 168 -2.12 -16.79 15.83
CA ARG A 168 -2.01 -18.16 16.35
C ARG A 168 -1.78 -18.19 17.87
N THR A 169 -0.90 -17.32 18.36
CA THR A 169 -0.58 -17.25 19.79
C THR A 169 -1.57 -16.38 20.57
N LYS A 170 -2.56 -15.77 19.89
CA LYS A 170 -3.53 -14.83 20.50
C LYS A 170 -2.85 -13.69 21.24
N SER A 171 -1.77 -13.20 20.68
CA SER A 171 -0.95 -12.14 21.29
C SER A 171 -1.64 -10.78 21.19
N ILE A 172 -1.29 -9.89 22.13
CA ILE A 172 -1.63 -8.48 22.07
C ILE A 172 -0.45 -7.74 21.42
N VAL A 173 -0.74 -6.97 20.38
CA VAL A 173 0.27 -6.17 19.67
C VAL A 173 -0.05 -4.69 19.87
N TYR A 174 0.93 -3.94 20.30
CA TYR A 174 0.90 -2.48 20.35
C TYR A 174 1.86 -1.92 19.30
N VAL A 175 1.35 -1.09 18.40
CA VAL A 175 2.12 -0.45 17.33
C VAL A 175 2.16 1.04 17.62
N GLY A 176 3.31 1.54 18.03
CA GLY A 176 3.56 2.97 18.22
C GLY A 176 4.06 3.59 16.92
N LEU A 177 3.22 4.42 16.29
CA LEU A 177 3.58 5.18 15.09
C LEU A 177 3.68 6.65 15.46
N ASP A 178 4.89 7.22 15.37
CA ASP A 178 5.14 8.62 15.71
C ASP A 178 4.87 9.53 14.51
N ALA A 179 3.59 9.81 14.27
CA ALA A 179 3.16 10.70 13.20
C ALA A 179 3.53 12.18 13.47
N LEU A 180 3.80 12.56 14.73
CA LEU A 180 4.21 13.92 15.06
C LEU A 180 5.65 14.23 14.61
N THR A 181 6.53 13.24 14.68
CA THR A 181 7.93 13.39 14.25
C THR A 181 8.08 13.19 12.74
N ASP A 182 7.49 12.14 12.17
CA ASP A 182 7.49 11.87 10.74
C ASP A 182 6.21 11.14 10.30
N GLY A 183 5.19 11.92 9.95
CA GLY A 183 3.89 11.40 9.51
C GLY A 183 3.95 10.59 8.21
N GLU A 184 4.96 10.83 7.35
CA GLU A 184 5.14 10.08 6.11
C GLU A 184 5.61 8.64 6.40
N VAL A 185 6.60 8.49 7.26
CA VAL A 185 7.10 7.17 7.70
C VAL A 185 6.02 6.43 8.50
N ALA A 186 5.38 7.10 9.46
CA ALA A 186 4.31 6.50 10.26
C ALA A 186 3.17 6.00 9.38
N GLY A 187 2.74 6.80 8.38
CA GLY A 187 1.72 6.41 7.41
C GLY A 187 2.16 5.26 6.52
N ALA A 188 3.40 5.25 6.03
CA ALA A 188 3.93 4.17 5.19
C ALA A 188 4.00 2.83 5.95
N VAL A 189 4.52 2.83 7.18
CA VAL A 189 4.61 1.65 8.03
C VAL A 189 3.21 1.14 8.39
N GLY A 190 2.32 2.03 8.85
CA GLY A 190 0.95 1.68 9.20
C GLY A 190 0.17 1.09 8.03
N ASN A 191 0.25 1.70 6.84
CA ASN A 191 -0.38 1.17 5.63
C ASN A 191 0.19 -0.19 5.23
N SER A 192 1.52 -0.39 5.32
CA SER A 192 2.14 -1.67 5.03
C SER A 192 1.66 -2.78 5.98
N MET A 193 1.54 -2.48 7.27
CA MET A 193 1.01 -3.41 8.26
C MET A 193 -0.47 -3.76 7.99
N PHE A 194 -1.29 -2.78 7.62
CA PHE A 194 -2.69 -3.02 7.26
C PHE A 194 -2.82 -3.81 5.96
N ALA A 195 -1.98 -3.54 4.96
CA ALA A 195 -1.96 -4.29 3.70
C ALA A 195 -1.62 -5.78 3.94
N ASP A 196 -0.60 -6.06 4.75
CA ASP A 196 -0.22 -7.43 5.11
C ASP A 196 -1.31 -8.12 5.92
N LEU A 197 -1.90 -7.43 6.91
CA LEU A 197 -3.01 -7.96 7.70
C LEU A 197 -4.24 -8.25 6.83
N THR A 198 -4.55 -7.39 5.86
CA THR A 198 -5.65 -7.59 4.89
C THR A 198 -5.36 -8.78 3.98
N SER A 199 -4.11 -8.92 3.53
CA SER A 199 -3.66 -10.08 2.75
C SER A 199 -3.79 -11.38 3.54
N PHE A 200 -3.42 -11.36 4.82
CA PHE A 200 -3.60 -12.49 5.72
C PHE A 200 -5.08 -12.85 5.91
N ALA A 201 -5.96 -11.87 6.09
CA ALA A 201 -7.41 -12.09 6.15
C ALA A 201 -7.93 -12.76 4.87
N GLY A 202 -7.45 -12.34 3.70
CA GLY A 202 -7.80 -12.95 2.42
C GLY A 202 -7.33 -14.40 2.29
N ARG A 203 -6.12 -14.71 2.75
CA ARG A 203 -5.61 -16.11 2.81
C ARG A 203 -6.43 -16.97 3.75
N LYS A 204 -6.71 -16.46 4.96
CA LYS A 204 -7.57 -17.12 5.95
C LYS A 204 -8.95 -17.44 5.39
N TYR A 205 -9.55 -16.51 4.65
CA TYR A 205 -10.86 -16.70 4.03
C TYR A 205 -10.86 -17.78 2.95
N LYS A 206 -9.78 -17.89 2.15
CA LYS A 206 -9.68 -18.85 1.04
C LYS A 206 -9.27 -20.26 1.49
N HIS A 207 -8.35 -20.35 2.43
CA HIS A 207 -7.63 -21.60 2.75
C HIS A 207 -7.80 -22.03 4.22
N GLY A 208 -8.53 -21.29 5.03
CA GLY A 208 -8.53 -21.47 6.47
C GLY A 208 -7.25 -20.95 7.13
N VAL A 209 -7.16 -21.08 8.45
CA VAL A 209 -6.00 -20.57 9.21
C VAL A 209 -4.76 -21.41 8.98
N ASP A 210 -4.93 -22.70 8.67
CA ASP A 210 -3.85 -23.69 8.67
C ASP A 210 -3.20 -23.89 7.31
N SER A 211 -3.60 -23.17 6.26
CA SER A 211 -3.01 -23.30 4.90
C SER A 211 -2.78 -24.75 4.45
N GLY A 212 -3.66 -25.67 4.87
CA GLY A 212 -3.58 -27.09 4.54
C GLY A 212 -2.82 -27.97 5.55
N LEU A 213 -2.40 -27.44 6.71
CA LEU A 213 -1.93 -28.24 7.83
C LEU A 213 -3.10 -28.95 8.52
N PRO A 214 -2.94 -30.19 9.03
CA PRO A 214 -4.01 -30.89 9.72
C PRO A 214 -4.53 -30.09 10.91
N ASP A 215 -5.84 -30.13 11.13
CA ASP A 215 -6.62 -29.45 12.18
C ASP A 215 -6.10 -29.84 13.60
N THR A 216 -4.96 -29.35 13.99
CA THR A 216 -4.39 -29.61 15.31
C THR A 216 -4.78 -28.59 16.36
N VAL A 217 -5.33 -27.44 15.96
CA VAL A 217 -5.79 -26.39 16.87
C VAL A 217 -6.99 -25.65 16.25
N ASP A 218 -8.01 -25.40 17.06
CA ASP A 218 -9.26 -24.74 16.69
C ASP A 218 -9.05 -23.24 16.44
N PHE A 219 -8.47 -22.89 15.28
CA PHE A 219 -8.25 -21.50 14.88
C PHE A 219 -9.49 -20.84 14.20
N LYS A 220 -10.53 -21.63 13.96
CA LYS A 220 -11.71 -21.17 13.19
C LYS A 220 -12.37 -19.93 13.78
N ASP A 221 -12.28 -19.73 15.08
CA ASP A 221 -12.99 -18.68 15.79
C ASP A 221 -12.10 -17.57 16.40
N THR A 222 -10.78 -17.52 16.07
CA THR A 222 -9.95 -16.45 16.58
C THR A 222 -10.35 -15.11 15.94
N LYS A 223 -10.96 -14.25 16.75
CA LYS A 223 -11.29 -12.89 16.36
C LYS A 223 -10.05 -12.02 16.47
N VAL A 224 -9.86 -11.14 15.48
CA VAL A 224 -8.80 -10.13 15.47
C VAL A 224 -9.45 -8.78 15.73
N CYS A 225 -9.19 -8.22 16.90
CA CYS A 225 -9.70 -6.90 17.29
C CYS A 225 -8.62 -5.86 16.98
N ILE A 226 -8.94 -4.89 16.13
CA ILE A 226 -8.06 -3.80 15.72
C ILE A 226 -8.60 -2.52 16.33
N HIS A 227 -7.77 -1.80 17.06
CA HIS A 227 -8.06 -0.48 17.57
C HIS A 227 -7.11 0.51 16.90
N ALA A 228 -7.65 1.37 16.04
CA ALA A 228 -6.90 2.37 15.30
C ALA A 228 -7.18 3.76 15.89
N ASP A 229 -6.27 4.24 16.71
CA ASP A 229 -6.32 5.60 17.24
C ASP A 229 -5.80 6.58 16.20
N GLU A 230 -6.40 7.78 16.13
CA GLU A 230 -6.15 8.77 15.08
C GLU A 230 -6.14 8.13 13.67
N PHE A 231 -7.17 7.31 13.41
CA PHE A 231 -7.19 6.49 12.21
C PHE A 231 -7.16 7.30 10.90
N ASN A 232 -7.53 8.58 10.94
CA ASN A 232 -7.36 9.52 9.84
C ASN A 232 -5.90 9.63 9.38
N GLU A 233 -4.91 9.47 10.27
CA GLU A 233 -3.49 9.46 9.90
C GLU A 233 -3.07 8.14 9.24
N LEU A 234 -3.73 7.04 9.58
CA LEU A 234 -3.42 5.69 9.12
C LEU A 234 -4.23 5.27 7.90
N ILE A 235 -5.34 5.97 7.62
CA ILE A 235 -6.26 5.55 6.56
C ILE A 235 -5.63 5.73 5.18
N GLY A 236 -5.64 4.64 4.41
CA GLY A 236 -5.20 4.59 3.04
C GLY A 236 -6.14 3.72 2.20
N GLU A 237 -5.79 3.50 0.94
CA GLU A 237 -6.60 2.67 0.03
C GLU A 237 -6.71 1.22 0.51
N GLU A 238 -5.73 0.73 1.29
CA GLU A 238 -5.70 -0.63 1.83
C GLU A 238 -6.66 -0.84 3.01
N PHE A 239 -7.01 0.22 3.73
CA PHE A 239 -7.92 0.16 4.86
C PHE A 239 -9.36 -0.14 4.43
N ILE A 240 -9.79 0.39 3.29
CA ILE A 240 -11.15 0.21 2.77
C ILE A 240 -11.47 -1.27 2.48
N PRO A 241 -10.62 -2.04 1.76
CA PRO A 241 -10.81 -3.48 1.56
C PRO A 241 -10.88 -4.27 2.87
N MET A 242 -10.11 -3.88 3.89
CA MET A 242 -10.14 -4.53 5.20
C MET A 242 -11.51 -4.34 5.86
N LEU A 243 -12.03 -3.12 5.91
CA LEU A 243 -13.37 -2.86 6.46
C LEU A 243 -14.45 -3.62 5.72
N ASN A 244 -14.39 -3.67 4.38
CA ASN A 244 -15.42 -4.27 3.54
C ASN A 244 -15.46 -5.80 3.61
N LYS A 245 -14.31 -6.46 3.78
CA LYS A 245 -14.18 -7.90 3.53
C LYS A 245 -13.66 -8.70 4.73
N ALA A 246 -12.87 -8.09 5.62
CA ALA A 246 -12.20 -8.82 6.69
C ALA A 246 -13.15 -9.25 7.81
N GLY A 247 -14.35 -8.67 7.90
CA GLY A 247 -15.38 -9.09 8.87
C GLY A 247 -15.72 -10.58 8.75
N GLY A 248 -15.83 -11.12 7.51
CA GLY A 248 -16.04 -12.55 7.28
C GLY A 248 -14.88 -13.46 7.71
N ALA A 249 -13.67 -12.91 7.88
CA ALA A 249 -12.52 -13.59 8.44
C ALA A 249 -12.38 -13.41 9.97
N GLY A 250 -13.39 -12.80 10.64
CA GLY A 250 -13.40 -12.59 12.08
C GLY A 250 -12.67 -11.34 12.57
N TYR A 251 -12.48 -10.34 11.69
CA TYR A 251 -11.86 -9.07 12.05
C TYR A 251 -12.90 -8.07 12.54
N GLN A 252 -12.59 -7.40 13.63
CA GLN A 252 -13.40 -6.34 14.23
C GLN A 252 -12.54 -5.08 14.33
N VAL A 253 -12.98 -3.99 13.71
CA VAL A 253 -12.23 -2.73 13.67
C VAL A 253 -12.97 -1.68 14.49
N THR A 254 -12.26 -1.06 15.42
CA THR A 254 -12.67 0.15 16.12
C THR A 254 -11.73 1.27 15.72
N ALA A 255 -12.27 2.29 15.07
CA ALA A 255 -11.51 3.43 14.61
C ALA A 255 -11.88 4.67 15.45
N TYR A 256 -10.88 5.44 15.85
CA TYR A 256 -11.07 6.66 16.62
C TYR A 256 -10.54 7.84 15.79
N THR A 257 -11.33 8.90 15.71
CA THR A 257 -10.94 10.14 15.02
C THR A 257 -11.56 11.34 15.72
N GLN A 258 -10.96 12.50 15.55
CA GLN A 258 -11.44 13.74 16.16
C GLN A 258 -12.54 14.39 15.33
N THR A 259 -12.38 14.45 14.01
CA THR A 259 -13.35 15.00 13.08
C THR A 259 -13.50 14.12 11.85
N TRP A 260 -14.68 14.18 11.22
CA TRP A 260 -14.89 13.46 9.97
C TRP A 260 -14.18 14.14 8.80
N SER A 261 -14.05 15.46 8.86
CA SER A 261 -13.33 16.25 7.85
C SER A 261 -11.86 15.84 7.72
N ASP A 262 -11.20 15.40 8.80
CA ASP A 262 -9.83 14.90 8.74
C ASP A 262 -9.74 13.61 7.89
N VAL A 263 -10.74 12.75 8.01
CA VAL A 263 -10.86 11.53 7.18
C VAL A 263 -11.09 11.87 5.71
N GLU A 264 -11.98 12.84 5.42
CA GLU A 264 -12.23 13.31 4.06
C GLU A 264 -10.98 13.94 3.45
N ALA A 265 -10.29 14.78 4.20
CA ALA A 265 -9.06 15.44 3.77
C ALA A 265 -7.95 14.44 3.45
N ARG A 266 -7.78 13.43 4.29
CA ARG A 266 -6.75 12.39 4.08
C ARG A 266 -7.03 11.55 2.84
N LEU A 267 -8.27 11.13 2.63
CA LEU A 267 -8.68 10.36 1.45
C LEU A 267 -8.79 11.21 0.19
N ASN A 268 -8.86 12.53 0.34
CA ASN A 268 -9.11 13.49 -0.74
C ASN A 268 -10.28 13.08 -1.67
N ASN A 269 -11.26 12.38 -1.10
CA ASN A 269 -12.41 11.84 -1.83
C ASN A 269 -13.58 11.57 -0.88
N LYS A 270 -14.61 12.40 -0.94
CA LYS A 270 -15.83 12.27 -0.12
C LYS A 270 -16.56 10.93 -0.32
N ALA A 271 -16.58 10.40 -1.55
CA ALA A 271 -17.21 9.12 -1.81
C ALA A 271 -16.48 7.95 -1.14
N LYS A 272 -15.14 7.97 -1.13
CA LYS A 272 -14.33 6.98 -0.39
C LYS A 272 -14.53 7.13 1.13
N ALA A 273 -14.59 8.35 1.65
CA ALA A 273 -14.90 8.60 3.05
C ALA A 273 -16.30 8.06 3.41
N GLY A 274 -17.31 8.31 2.56
CA GLY A 274 -18.64 7.73 2.72
C GLY A 274 -18.66 6.20 2.72
N GLN A 275 -17.83 5.55 1.89
CA GLN A 275 -17.66 4.09 1.94
C GLN A 275 -17.09 3.61 3.29
N VAL A 276 -16.13 4.35 3.83
CA VAL A 276 -15.55 4.04 5.15
C VAL A 276 -16.63 4.15 6.24
N ALA A 277 -17.39 5.26 6.28
CA ALA A 277 -18.46 5.45 7.21
C ALA A 277 -19.52 4.35 7.13
N GLY A 278 -19.95 4.01 5.90
CA GLY A 278 -20.98 3.01 5.65
C GLY A 278 -20.58 1.57 6.05
N ASN A 279 -19.29 1.31 6.28
CA ASN A 279 -18.80 0.00 6.73
C ASN A 279 -18.72 -0.14 8.26
N PHE A 280 -18.89 0.94 9.00
CA PHE A 280 -19.00 0.87 10.45
C PHE A 280 -20.46 0.63 10.87
N ASN A 281 -20.71 -0.49 11.54
CA ASN A 281 -22.04 -0.84 12.02
C ASN A 281 -22.52 -0.02 13.22
N SER A 282 -21.59 0.55 13.97
CA SER A 282 -21.86 1.35 15.15
C SER A 282 -21.01 2.60 15.12
N MET A 283 -21.66 3.73 15.36
CA MET A 283 -21.01 5.02 15.48
C MET A 283 -21.29 5.59 16.85
N ILE A 284 -20.22 6.00 17.55
CA ILE A 284 -20.30 6.62 18.87
C ILE A 284 -19.72 8.01 18.75
N MET A 285 -20.55 9.03 18.91
CA MET A 285 -20.14 10.43 18.86
C MET A 285 -20.17 11.00 20.28
N LEU A 286 -19.04 11.53 20.69
CA LEU A 286 -18.94 12.33 21.92
C LEU A 286 -19.15 13.80 21.57
N ARG A 287 -18.55 14.73 22.32
CA ARG A 287 -18.66 16.15 22.02
C ARG A 287 -17.88 16.51 20.75
N VAL A 288 -18.58 16.95 19.71
CA VAL A 288 -17.99 17.52 18.49
C VAL A 288 -18.19 19.03 18.45
N ARG A 289 -17.25 19.75 17.83
CA ARG A 289 -17.32 21.20 17.61
C ARG A 289 -17.55 21.55 16.15
N GLU A 290 -17.31 20.59 15.26
CA GLU A 290 -17.43 20.78 13.83
C GLU A 290 -18.82 20.40 13.35
N THR A 291 -19.45 21.30 12.58
CA THR A 291 -20.81 21.13 12.06
C THR A 291 -20.90 19.95 11.10
N ALA A 292 -19.93 19.81 10.17
CA ALA A 292 -19.94 18.72 9.18
C ALA A 292 -19.91 17.32 9.84
N THR A 293 -19.15 17.15 10.92
CA THR A 293 -19.13 15.91 11.68
C THR A 293 -20.45 15.65 12.40
N ALA A 294 -21.09 16.71 12.92
CA ALA A 294 -22.41 16.59 13.55
C ALA A 294 -23.49 16.26 12.51
N GLU A 295 -23.48 16.91 11.37
CA GLU A 295 -24.42 16.67 10.26
C GLU A 295 -24.34 15.24 9.75
N MET A 296 -23.14 14.67 9.57
CA MET A 296 -22.97 13.28 9.16
C MET A 296 -23.71 12.29 10.08
N PHE A 297 -23.83 12.59 11.37
CA PHE A 297 -24.57 11.77 12.31
C PHE A 297 -26.06 12.05 12.24
N THR A 298 -26.47 13.32 12.15
CA THR A 298 -27.88 13.71 12.15
C THR A 298 -28.58 13.37 10.83
N GLU A 299 -27.89 13.41 9.69
CA GLU A 299 -28.43 12.98 8.39
C GLU A 299 -28.88 11.51 8.35
N GLN A 300 -28.40 10.68 9.31
CA GLN A 300 -28.86 9.29 9.44
C GLN A 300 -30.17 9.17 10.24
N LEU A 301 -30.59 10.22 10.92
CA LEU A 301 -31.85 10.27 11.66
C LEU A 301 -32.96 10.68 10.70
N ARG A 302 -34.17 10.17 10.98
CA ARG A 302 -35.35 10.60 10.22
C ARG A 302 -35.76 11.98 10.67
N ASP A 303 -36.15 12.80 9.71
CA ASP A 303 -36.75 14.09 10.00
C ASP A 303 -38.04 13.90 10.82
N VAL A 304 -38.21 14.79 11.80
CA VAL A 304 -39.39 14.77 12.67
C VAL A 304 -40.17 16.06 12.42
N GLU A 305 -41.42 15.92 12.01
CA GLU A 305 -42.31 17.07 11.92
C GLU A 305 -42.62 17.59 13.31
N ILE A 306 -42.31 18.86 13.56
CA ILE A 306 -42.65 19.54 14.82
C ILE A 306 -43.68 20.60 14.51
N ASP A 307 -44.86 20.43 15.07
CA ASP A 307 -45.91 21.46 15.04
C ASP A 307 -45.69 22.39 16.20
N HIS A 308 -45.48 23.67 15.93
CA HIS A 308 -45.48 24.70 16.99
C HIS A 308 -46.47 25.83 16.66
N LEU A 309 -47.13 26.31 17.70
CA LEU A 309 -48.03 27.41 17.61
C LEU A 309 -47.24 28.74 17.53
N MET A 310 -47.40 29.45 16.45
CA MET A 310 -46.83 30.77 16.31
C MET A 310 -47.97 31.80 16.43
N THR A 311 -47.90 32.64 17.45
CA THR A 311 -48.87 33.74 17.63
C THR A 311 -48.45 34.89 16.69
N VAL A 312 -49.26 35.15 15.68
CA VAL A 312 -49.09 36.30 14.82
C VAL A 312 -50.05 37.41 15.27
N SER A 313 -49.53 38.43 15.90
CA SER A 313 -50.31 39.63 16.18
C SER A 313 -50.38 40.51 14.90
N ALA A 314 -51.52 40.63 14.27
CA ALA A 314 -51.79 41.62 13.24
C ALA A 314 -52.32 42.86 13.91
N ALA A 315 -51.54 43.97 13.83
CA ALA A 315 -52.04 45.27 14.18
C ALA A 315 -52.94 45.74 13.03
N THR A 316 -54.25 45.60 13.22
CA THR A 316 -55.26 46.22 12.37
C THR A 316 -55.75 47.48 13.03
N ASP A 317 -55.88 48.55 12.25
CA ASP A 317 -56.31 49.89 12.67
C ASP A 317 -57.80 49.96 13.04
N SER A 318 -58.48 48.86 13.28
CA SER A 318 -59.88 48.77 13.70
C SER A 318 -59.97 48.09 15.08
N SER A 319 -60.69 48.72 15.94
CA SER A 319 -60.93 48.47 17.35
C SER A 319 -61.63 47.12 17.71
N ASP A 320 -61.35 46.05 17.01
CA ASP A 320 -61.80 44.70 17.34
C ASP A 320 -60.70 43.85 17.89
N ILE A 321 -60.76 43.61 19.18
CA ILE A 321 -59.75 43.00 20.03
C ILE A 321 -59.73 41.45 19.92
N ASP A 322 -60.49 40.84 19.02
CA ASP A 322 -60.74 39.40 19.04
C ASP A 322 -60.24 38.59 17.82
N ASN A 323 -59.13 38.97 17.21
CA ASN A 323 -58.58 38.15 16.14
C ASN A 323 -57.11 37.75 16.40
N ASP A 324 -56.89 36.91 17.39
CA ASP A 324 -55.68 36.12 17.47
C ASP A 324 -55.75 35.00 16.43
N LEU A 325 -55.17 35.20 15.26
CA LEU A 325 -55.01 34.16 14.25
C LEU A 325 -53.83 33.28 14.63
N HIS A 326 -54.14 32.05 15.03
CA HIS A 326 -53.16 31.01 15.28
C HIS A 326 -52.82 30.34 13.96
N PHE A 327 -51.57 30.48 13.51
CA PHE A 327 -51.02 29.72 12.38
C PHE A 327 -50.17 28.56 12.91
N ILE A 328 -50.43 27.38 12.40
CA ILE A 328 -49.56 26.23 12.59
C ILE A 328 -48.52 26.31 11.45
N SER A 329 -47.26 26.57 11.78
CA SER A 329 -46.18 26.43 10.82
C SER A 329 -45.56 25.06 10.96
N LYS A 330 -45.43 24.33 9.84
CA LYS A 330 -44.63 23.13 9.78
C LYS A 330 -43.17 23.53 9.44
N THR A 331 -42.25 23.21 10.30
CA THR A 331 -40.80 23.28 10.00
C THR A 331 -40.32 21.85 9.78
N GLU A 332 -39.75 21.59 8.61
CA GLU A 332 -39.06 20.35 8.29
C GLU A 332 -37.71 20.29 8.98
#